data_c87ad7dadecb183f69c787822eb4b131
#
_entry.id   c87ad7dadecb183f69c787822eb4b131
#
_cell.length_a   1.000
_cell.length_b   1.000
_cell.length_c   1.000
_cell.angle_alpha   90.00
_cell.angle_beta   90.00
_cell.angle_gamma   90.00
#
_symmetry.space_group_name_H-M   'P 1'
#
loop_
_entity.id
_entity.type
_entity.pdbx_description
1 polymer ?
#
loop_
_entity_poly.entity_id
_entity_poly.type
_entity_poly.pdbx_seq_one_letter_code
_entity_poly.pdbx_strand_id
1 'polypeptide(L)'
;LNVRVSPKDWKETFCEGRKYDVFSYDGSYDDFELELPTVSKRPEMQVTSTTPKYISTLNSDRISLVLANNGIEMTNLSVIELEPKLDDWPQDFLKQYNSKRQWPYLVLTSPFAAKCAILAAESNPDIARIQWLAIGEGTARACFRRGVTVAICAKARNSRELSEFIIKNIDRDKKLLIPRSSIAPTTLVDQLSPAGFLIENWIGYENKAKQVEQQEFMEEDVLLISSSSSAISWAENGLIAPNEIICMGSNTKETILSLEHFNGCNVSILKGPTTEYLIEWWNQNRRNGK
;
A
#
# COMPACT_ATOMS: atom_id res chain seq x y z
N LEU A 1 -19.94 -17.16 8.26
CA LEU A 1 -19.88 -17.09 9.73
C LEU A 1 -19.15 -15.80 10.11
N ASN A 2 -19.92 -14.75 10.40
CA ASN A 2 -19.40 -13.50 10.96
C ASN A 2 -19.02 -13.78 12.42
N VAL A 3 -17.75 -14.02 12.69
CA VAL A 3 -17.23 -13.99 14.06
C VAL A 3 -16.90 -12.54 14.37
N ARG A 4 -17.82 -11.83 15.01
CA ARG A 4 -17.53 -10.55 15.66
C ARG A 4 -16.75 -10.86 16.93
N VAL A 5 -15.46 -10.61 16.93
CA VAL A 5 -14.63 -10.64 18.15
C VAL A 5 -14.64 -9.23 18.73
N SER A 6 -15.11 -9.07 19.95
CA SER A 6 -15.12 -7.76 20.61
C SER A 6 -13.70 -7.30 20.97
N PRO A 7 -13.42 -5.98 21.06
CA PRO A 7 -12.10 -5.48 21.44
C PRO A 7 -11.60 -5.95 22.81
N LYS A 8 -12.47 -6.39 23.70
CA LYS A 8 -12.11 -6.94 25.01
C LYS A 8 -11.50 -8.34 24.92
N ASP A 9 -11.98 -9.16 23.99
CA ASP A 9 -11.51 -10.54 23.81
C ASP A 9 -10.12 -10.59 23.15
N TRP A 10 -9.70 -9.49 22.57
CA TRP A 10 -8.40 -9.34 21.91
C TRP A 10 -7.22 -9.37 22.85
N LYS A 11 -7.37 -8.86 24.08
CA LYS A 11 -6.28 -8.81 25.08
C LYS A 11 -5.97 -10.18 25.70
N GLU A 12 -6.94 -11.06 25.76
CA GLU A 12 -6.79 -12.35 26.48
C GLU A 12 -6.33 -13.50 25.57
N THR A 13 -6.62 -13.45 24.27
CA THR A 13 -6.38 -14.60 23.37
C THR A 13 -4.97 -14.64 22.76
N PHE A 14 -4.16 -13.56 22.84
CA PHE A 14 -2.87 -13.44 22.14
C PHE A 14 -1.66 -13.18 23.05
N CYS A 15 -1.78 -13.26 24.37
CA CYS A 15 -0.72 -12.96 25.33
C CYS A 15 -0.06 -14.19 25.96
N GLU A 16 0.08 -15.30 25.25
CA GLU A 16 1.00 -16.36 25.70
C GLU A 16 2.36 -16.23 25.02
N GLY A 17 3.26 -15.53 25.72
CA GLY A 17 4.69 -15.83 25.69
C GLY A 17 5.59 -15.06 24.76
N ARG A 18 5.17 -14.02 24.02
CA ARG A 18 6.10 -13.10 23.30
C ARG A 18 5.62 -11.66 23.40
N LYS A 19 6.53 -10.73 23.80
CA LYS A 19 6.28 -9.28 23.77
C LYS A 19 6.15 -8.81 22.33
N TYR A 20 4.93 -8.61 21.87
CA TYR A 20 4.64 -7.82 20.68
C TYR A 20 4.10 -6.47 21.14
N ASP A 21 4.59 -5.38 20.56
CA ASP A 21 4.00 -4.06 20.78
C ASP A 21 2.55 -4.09 20.29
N VAL A 22 1.62 -4.14 21.21
CA VAL A 22 0.19 -4.03 20.93
C VAL A 22 -0.10 -2.56 20.69
N PHE A 23 -0.40 -2.18 19.47
CA PHE A 23 -0.88 -0.84 19.17
C PHE A 23 -2.22 -0.62 19.88
N SER A 24 -2.24 0.27 20.87
CA SER A 24 -3.47 0.82 21.43
C SER A 24 -4.09 1.72 20.35
N TYR A 25 -5.19 1.28 19.76
CA TYR A 25 -6.03 2.10 18.90
C TYR A 25 -7.06 2.80 19.77
N ASP A 26 -6.89 4.09 19.96
CA ASP A 26 -7.85 5.03 20.53
C ASP A 26 -8.76 5.55 19.38
N GLY A 27 -9.58 4.70 18.84
CA GLY A 27 -10.53 5.05 17.81
C GLY A 27 -11.90 4.52 18.16
N SER A 28 -12.84 5.44 18.48
CA SER A 28 -14.26 5.13 18.49
C SER A 28 -14.64 4.52 17.13
N TYR A 29 -15.19 3.30 17.19
CA TYR A 29 -15.88 2.70 16.06
C TYR A 29 -17.20 3.47 15.89
N ASP A 30 -17.18 4.45 15.01
CA ASP A 30 -18.40 4.90 14.38
C ASP A 30 -18.62 4.00 13.17
N ASP A 31 -19.48 2.99 13.33
CA ASP A 31 -20.16 2.30 12.25
C ASP A 31 -21.07 3.30 11.52
N PHE A 32 -20.49 4.17 10.73
CA PHE A 32 -21.24 4.95 9.77
C PHE A 32 -21.32 4.15 8.47
N GLU A 33 -22.38 3.37 8.33
CA GLU A 33 -23.05 3.27 7.03
C GLU A 33 -23.50 4.69 6.70
N LEU A 34 -22.67 5.46 6.01
CA LEU A 34 -23.07 6.68 5.36
C LEU A 34 -24.06 6.29 4.26
N GLU A 35 -25.35 6.31 4.56
CA GLU A 35 -26.33 6.61 3.53
C GLU A 35 -25.93 7.99 2.98
N LEU A 36 -25.24 7.97 1.85
CA LEU A 36 -24.92 9.19 1.11
C LEU A 36 -26.24 9.87 0.79
N PRO A 37 -26.48 11.08 1.30
CA PRO A 37 -27.64 11.84 0.86
C PRO A 37 -27.49 11.98 -0.65
N THR A 38 -28.56 11.70 -1.40
CA THR A 38 -28.67 11.95 -2.82
C THR A 38 -28.30 13.40 -3.07
N VAL A 39 -27.04 13.63 -3.45
CA VAL A 39 -26.55 14.96 -3.77
C VAL A 39 -27.25 15.37 -5.06
N SER A 40 -28.22 16.25 -4.94
CA SER A 40 -28.74 17.01 -6.07
C SER A 40 -27.54 17.62 -6.78
N LYS A 41 -27.41 17.35 -8.10
CA LYS A 41 -26.36 17.92 -8.96
C LYS A 41 -26.27 19.42 -8.70
N ARG A 42 -25.24 19.85 -7.95
CA ARG A 42 -24.82 21.25 -7.98
C ARG A 42 -24.27 21.52 -9.37
N PRO A 43 -24.58 22.69 -9.97
CA PRO A 43 -23.94 23.09 -11.20
C PRO A 43 -22.44 23.13 -10.96
N GLU A 44 -21.68 22.52 -11.88
CA GLU A 44 -20.21 22.59 -11.93
C GLU A 44 -19.81 24.06 -12.07
N MET A 45 -19.55 24.72 -10.94
CA MET A 45 -18.71 25.90 -10.96
C MET A 45 -17.30 25.39 -11.21
N GLN A 46 -16.77 25.64 -12.41
CA GLN A 46 -15.33 25.59 -12.66
C GLN A 46 -14.68 26.66 -11.80
N VAL A 47 -14.42 26.35 -10.55
CA VAL A 47 -13.52 27.13 -9.72
C VAL A 47 -12.13 26.70 -10.14
N THR A 48 -11.49 27.50 -10.98
CA THR A 48 -10.04 27.45 -11.14
C THR A 48 -9.47 27.74 -9.75
N SER A 49 -9.04 26.71 -9.04
CA SER A 49 -8.40 26.86 -7.74
C SER A 49 -7.17 27.73 -7.94
N THR A 50 -7.11 28.87 -7.26
CA THR A 50 -5.97 29.78 -7.27
C THR A 50 -4.97 29.46 -6.18
N THR A 51 -5.17 28.36 -5.45
CA THR A 51 -4.32 27.91 -4.35
C THR A 51 -3.51 26.69 -4.77
N PRO A 52 -2.20 26.64 -4.45
CA PRO A 52 -1.39 25.46 -4.67
C PRO A 52 -1.98 24.20 -4.02
N LYS A 53 -1.86 23.06 -4.69
CA LYS A 53 -2.39 21.78 -4.24
C LYS A 53 -1.40 20.64 -4.45
N TYR A 54 -1.67 19.50 -3.83
CA TYR A 54 -1.06 18.24 -4.22
C TYR A 54 -1.76 17.66 -5.45
N ILE A 55 -0.94 17.17 -6.39
CA ILE A 55 -1.38 16.27 -7.46
C ILE A 55 -0.82 14.91 -7.10
N SER A 56 -1.65 13.90 -6.98
CA SER A 56 -1.25 12.61 -6.45
C SER A 56 -1.50 11.48 -7.42
N THR A 57 -0.54 10.57 -7.57
CA THR A 57 -0.71 9.31 -8.31
C THR A 57 -1.29 8.18 -7.46
N LEU A 58 -1.83 8.47 -6.28
CA LEU A 58 -2.46 7.46 -5.43
C LEU A 58 -3.79 6.96 -6.03
N ASN A 59 -4.06 5.67 -5.82
CA ASN A 59 -5.32 5.03 -6.23
C ASN A 59 -6.40 5.12 -5.13
N SER A 60 -6.39 6.17 -4.31
CA SER A 60 -7.32 6.30 -3.18
C SER A 60 -7.49 7.76 -2.77
N ASP A 61 -8.74 8.21 -2.67
CA ASP A 61 -9.10 9.58 -2.24
C ASP A 61 -9.04 9.79 -0.74
N ARG A 62 -8.73 8.76 0.01
CA ARG A 62 -8.77 8.81 1.47
C ARG A 62 -7.81 9.83 2.08
N ILE A 63 -6.62 9.97 1.51
CA ILE A 63 -5.63 10.95 1.97
C ILE A 63 -6.13 12.36 1.68
N SER A 64 -6.81 12.57 0.54
CA SER A 64 -7.37 13.86 0.15
C SER A 64 -8.32 14.42 1.21
N LEU A 65 -9.18 13.58 1.80
CA LEU A 65 -10.12 14.00 2.86
C LEU A 65 -9.40 14.47 4.12
N VAL A 66 -8.34 13.76 4.53
CA VAL A 66 -7.55 14.15 5.70
C VAL A 66 -6.79 15.45 5.45
N LEU A 67 -6.23 15.63 4.26
CA LEU A 67 -5.53 16.86 3.87
C LEU A 67 -6.49 18.04 3.80
N ALA A 68 -7.71 17.85 3.25
CA ALA A 68 -8.72 18.89 3.18
C ALA A 68 -9.12 19.42 4.56
N ASN A 69 -9.20 18.55 5.58
CA ASN A 69 -9.45 18.95 6.98
C ASN A 69 -8.31 19.81 7.57
N ASN A 70 -7.13 19.81 6.92
CA ASN A 70 -5.99 20.65 7.28
C ASN A 70 -5.81 21.84 6.31
N GLY A 71 -6.80 22.13 5.48
CA GLY A 71 -6.77 23.22 4.51
C GLY A 71 -5.80 22.98 3.34
N ILE A 72 -5.46 21.73 3.05
CA ILE A 72 -4.55 21.32 1.97
C ILE A 72 -5.38 20.60 0.90
N GLU A 73 -5.42 21.17 -0.31
CA GLU A 73 -6.12 20.56 -1.44
C GLU A 73 -5.27 19.45 -2.06
N MET A 74 -5.91 18.36 -2.51
CA MET A 74 -5.27 17.29 -3.26
C MET A 74 -6.19 16.79 -4.37
N THR A 75 -5.66 16.72 -5.58
CA THR A 75 -6.29 16.07 -6.73
C THR A 75 -5.60 14.73 -7.00
N ASN A 76 -6.35 13.65 -7.08
CA ASN A 76 -5.81 12.35 -7.45
C ASN A 76 -5.90 12.13 -8.96
N LEU A 77 -4.75 11.86 -9.57
CA LEU A 77 -4.61 11.46 -10.96
C LEU A 77 -3.92 10.09 -11.01
N SER A 78 -4.72 9.03 -10.85
CA SER A 78 -4.20 7.67 -10.90
C SER A 78 -3.77 7.31 -12.31
N VAL A 79 -2.47 7.12 -12.50
CA VAL A 79 -1.82 6.76 -13.78
C VAL A 79 -1.59 5.25 -13.92
N ILE A 80 -1.98 4.47 -12.91
CA ILE A 80 -1.91 3.00 -12.93
C ILE A 80 -3.26 2.40 -12.56
N GLU A 81 -3.53 1.23 -13.11
CA GLU A 81 -4.64 0.37 -12.76
C GLU A 81 -4.13 -0.93 -12.15
N LEU A 82 -4.78 -1.35 -11.06
CA LEU A 82 -4.43 -2.57 -10.35
C LEU A 82 -5.61 -3.55 -10.43
N GLU A 83 -5.38 -4.70 -11.07
CA GLU A 83 -6.40 -5.71 -11.34
C GLU A 83 -6.06 -7.04 -10.65
N PRO A 84 -6.91 -7.60 -9.76
CA PRO A 84 -6.68 -8.91 -9.14
C PRO A 84 -6.64 -10.04 -10.17
N LYS A 85 -5.70 -10.98 -10.02
CA LYS A 85 -5.59 -12.23 -10.79
C LYS A 85 -5.92 -13.40 -9.87
N LEU A 86 -7.22 -13.61 -9.59
CA LEU A 86 -7.64 -14.59 -8.61
C LEU A 86 -7.50 -16.03 -9.09
N ASP A 87 -7.59 -16.27 -10.39
CA ASP A 87 -7.48 -17.61 -10.99
C ASP A 87 -6.07 -18.21 -10.83
N ASP A 88 -5.04 -17.38 -10.69
CA ASP A 88 -3.66 -17.82 -10.52
C ASP A 88 -3.31 -18.18 -9.06
N TRP A 89 -4.25 -17.99 -8.12
CA TRP A 89 -4.01 -18.28 -6.72
C TRP A 89 -4.03 -19.79 -6.45
N PRO A 90 -3.09 -20.29 -5.60
CA PRO A 90 -2.97 -21.71 -5.34
C PRO A 90 -4.24 -22.29 -4.71
N GLN A 91 -4.63 -23.45 -5.22
CA GLN A 91 -5.76 -24.22 -4.71
C GLN A 91 -5.25 -25.45 -3.94
N ASP A 92 -6.03 -25.91 -2.97
CA ASP A 92 -5.77 -27.18 -2.26
C ASP A 92 -4.38 -27.31 -1.61
N PHE A 93 -3.64 -26.21 -1.43
CA PHE A 93 -2.24 -26.22 -0.97
C PHE A 93 -2.06 -26.74 0.46
N LEU A 94 -3.11 -26.71 1.30
CA LEU A 94 -3.02 -27.27 2.66
C LEU A 94 -3.12 -28.79 2.70
N LYS A 95 -3.61 -29.46 1.67
CA LYS A 95 -3.71 -30.93 1.61
C LYS A 95 -2.36 -31.64 1.75
N GLN A 96 -1.27 -31.00 1.39
CA GLN A 96 0.09 -31.53 1.49
C GLN A 96 0.70 -31.49 2.89
N TYR A 97 0.03 -30.86 3.87
CA TYR A 97 0.56 -30.70 5.22
C TYR A 97 -0.19 -31.53 6.25
N ASN A 98 0.56 -32.30 7.05
CA ASN A 98 -0.01 -33.18 8.08
C ASN A 98 -0.38 -32.42 9.37
N SER A 99 0.12 -31.21 9.58
CA SER A 99 -0.15 -30.41 10.76
C SER A 99 -0.11 -28.91 10.49
N LYS A 100 -0.84 -28.12 11.32
CA LYS A 100 -0.84 -26.66 11.26
C LYS A 100 0.56 -26.06 11.46
N ARG A 101 1.42 -26.75 12.19
CA ARG A 101 2.81 -26.30 12.43
C ARG A 101 3.60 -26.20 11.13
N GLN A 102 3.27 -27.00 10.12
CA GLN A 102 3.93 -27.02 8.81
C GLN A 102 3.33 -26.07 7.80
N TRP A 103 2.21 -25.42 8.14
CA TRP A 103 1.53 -24.54 7.20
C TRP A 103 2.42 -23.39 6.73
N PRO A 104 2.28 -22.95 5.48
CA PRO A 104 3.07 -21.87 4.92
C PRO A 104 2.71 -20.51 5.51
N TYR A 105 3.56 -19.53 5.25
CA TYR A 105 3.24 -18.11 5.45
C TYR A 105 2.82 -17.48 4.13
N LEU A 106 1.75 -16.68 4.16
CA LEU A 106 1.39 -15.79 3.07
C LEU A 106 2.10 -14.44 3.27
N VAL A 107 3.02 -14.10 2.38
CA VAL A 107 3.85 -12.89 2.48
C VAL A 107 3.26 -11.78 1.61
N LEU A 108 2.77 -10.73 2.24
CA LEU A 108 2.09 -9.61 1.60
C LEU A 108 3.01 -8.40 1.53
N THR A 109 3.39 -8.02 0.31
CA THR A 109 4.36 -6.95 0.03
C THR A 109 3.72 -5.58 -0.26
N SER A 110 2.39 -5.52 -0.33
CA SER A 110 1.66 -4.27 -0.59
C SER A 110 0.23 -4.32 -0.03
N PRO A 111 -0.41 -3.16 0.20
CA PRO A 111 -1.83 -3.09 0.56
C PRO A 111 -2.75 -3.71 -0.51
N PHE A 112 -2.36 -3.67 -1.79
CA PHE A 112 -3.15 -4.27 -2.85
C PHE A 112 -3.01 -5.81 -2.88
N ALA A 113 -1.81 -6.35 -2.61
CA ALA A 113 -1.62 -7.79 -2.39
C ALA A 113 -2.51 -8.29 -1.24
N ALA A 114 -2.64 -7.52 -0.16
CA ALA A 114 -3.55 -7.82 0.94
C ALA A 114 -5.02 -7.85 0.49
N LYS A 115 -5.46 -6.89 -0.34
CA LYS A 115 -6.80 -6.89 -0.94
C LYS A 115 -7.03 -8.16 -1.77
N CYS A 116 -6.08 -8.54 -2.63
CA CYS A 116 -6.18 -9.75 -3.46
C CYS A 116 -6.23 -11.01 -2.60
N ALA A 117 -5.42 -11.09 -1.53
CA ALA A 117 -5.43 -12.22 -0.60
C ALA A 117 -6.79 -12.39 0.09
N ILE A 118 -7.44 -11.30 0.46
CA ILE A 118 -8.78 -11.33 1.07
C ILE A 118 -9.81 -11.83 0.06
N LEU A 119 -9.79 -11.31 -1.17
CA LEU A 119 -10.69 -11.78 -2.24
C LEU A 119 -10.45 -13.26 -2.56
N ALA A 120 -9.20 -13.70 -2.62
CA ALA A 120 -8.86 -15.11 -2.84
C ALA A 120 -9.33 -16.01 -1.67
N ALA A 121 -9.28 -15.51 -0.43
CA ALA A 121 -9.76 -16.23 0.75
C ALA A 121 -11.29 -16.42 0.77
N GLU A 122 -12.05 -15.56 0.08
CA GLU A 122 -13.51 -15.73 -0.10
C GLU A 122 -13.82 -16.99 -0.93
N SER A 123 -12.98 -17.28 -1.93
CA SER A 123 -13.12 -18.46 -2.80
C SER A 123 -12.38 -19.69 -2.25
N ASN A 124 -11.27 -19.48 -1.55
CA ASN A 124 -10.45 -20.53 -0.94
C ASN A 124 -10.22 -20.26 0.55
N PRO A 125 -11.07 -20.83 1.45
CA PRO A 125 -10.95 -20.63 2.90
C PRO A 125 -9.61 -21.05 3.50
N ASP A 126 -8.83 -21.91 2.84
CA ASP A 126 -7.50 -22.32 3.31
C ASP A 126 -6.52 -21.13 3.37
N ILE A 127 -6.69 -20.14 2.51
CA ILE A 127 -5.90 -18.90 2.53
C ILE A 127 -6.13 -18.12 3.82
N ALA A 128 -7.35 -18.08 4.33
CA ALA A 128 -7.66 -17.43 5.60
C ALA A 128 -7.13 -18.18 6.83
N ARG A 129 -6.83 -19.49 6.69
CA ARG A 129 -6.39 -20.36 7.80
C ARG A 129 -4.90 -20.28 8.09
N ILE A 130 -4.08 -19.88 7.10
CA ILE A 130 -2.62 -19.76 7.26
C ILE A 130 -2.22 -18.46 7.91
N GLN A 131 -0.95 -18.36 8.29
CA GLN A 131 -0.42 -17.14 8.87
C GLN A 131 -0.04 -16.13 7.79
N TRP A 132 -0.47 -14.88 7.94
CA TRP A 132 -0.16 -13.79 7.05
C TRP A 132 0.96 -12.94 7.63
N LEU A 133 1.96 -12.63 6.80
CA LEU A 133 3.06 -11.75 7.09
C LEU A 133 2.95 -10.51 6.22
N ALA A 134 2.80 -9.34 6.83
CA ALA A 134 2.77 -8.07 6.12
C ALA A 134 4.15 -7.40 6.15
N ILE A 135 4.57 -6.82 5.03
CA ILE A 135 5.82 -6.08 4.92
C ILE A 135 5.88 -4.91 5.92
N GLY A 136 4.78 -4.20 6.11
CA GLY A 136 4.71 -3.03 6.99
C GLY A 136 3.29 -2.68 7.41
N GLU A 137 3.18 -1.62 8.20
CA GLU A 137 1.91 -1.19 8.82
C GLU A 137 0.80 -0.85 7.82
N GLY A 138 1.14 -0.25 6.68
CA GLY A 138 0.17 0.06 5.63
C GLY A 138 -0.54 -1.19 5.10
N THR A 139 0.23 -2.28 4.89
CA THR A 139 -0.29 -3.58 4.45
C THR A 139 -1.07 -4.26 5.56
N ALA A 140 -0.56 -4.24 6.80
CA ALA A 140 -1.25 -4.80 7.95
C ALA A 140 -2.60 -4.10 8.20
N ARG A 141 -2.64 -2.77 8.11
CA ARG A 141 -3.89 -1.99 8.20
C ARG A 141 -4.88 -2.32 7.08
N ALA A 142 -4.41 -2.58 5.85
CA ALA A 142 -5.29 -2.99 4.76
C ALA A 142 -5.99 -4.32 5.03
N CYS A 143 -5.30 -5.27 5.69
CA CYS A 143 -5.90 -6.51 6.18
C CYS A 143 -6.91 -6.24 7.30
N PHE A 144 -6.49 -5.50 8.33
CA PHE A 144 -7.29 -5.24 9.53
C PHE A 144 -8.64 -4.59 9.22
N ARG A 145 -8.70 -3.63 8.29
CA ARG A 145 -9.95 -2.98 7.86
C ARG A 145 -10.97 -3.91 7.24
N ARG A 146 -10.56 -5.09 6.85
CA ARG A 146 -11.43 -6.13 6.29
C ARG A 146 -11.58 -7.32 7.23
N GLY A 147 -11.29 -7.11 8.52
CA GLY A 147 -11.46 -8.13 9.56
C GLY A 147 -10.40 -9.22 9.57
N VAL A 148 -9.27 -9.02 8.87
CA VAL A 148 -8.17 -9.99 8.83
C VAL A 148 -6.98 -9.46 9.62
N THR A 149 -6.57 -10.21 10.65
CA THR A 149 -5.37 -9.90 11.43
C THR A 149 -4.17 -10.62 10.84
N VAL A 150 -3.08 -9.87 10.60
CA VAL A 150 -1.81 -10.47 10.20
C VAL A 150 -1.09 -11.03 11.42
N ALA A 151 -0.50 -12.21 11.28
CA ALA A 151 0.28 -12.83 12.35
C ALA A 151 1.59 -12.08 12.64
N ILE A 152 2.17 -11.48 11.59
CA ILE A 152 3.46 -10.78 11.66
C ILE A 152 3.41 -9.52 10.81
N CYS A 153 3.83 -8.39 11.40
CA CYS A 153 4.15 -7.16 10.66
C CYS A 153 5.66 -6.93 10.73
N ALA A 154 6.36 -7.06 9.60
CA ALA A 154 7.82 -7.01 9.55
C ALA A 154 8.38 -5.59 9.77
N LYS A 155 7.56 -4.55 9.65
CA LYS A 155 7.96 -3.13 9.69
C LYS A 155 9.11 -2.79 8.72
N ALA A 156 9.17 -3.53 7.60
CA ALA A 156 10.15 -3.34 6.55
C ALA A 156 9.67 -2.28 5.54
N ARG A 157 10.60 -1.51 4.98
CA ARG A 157 10.32 -0.44 4.01
C ARG A 157 10.42 -0.90 2.57
N ASN A 158 11.15 -1.99 2.32
CA ASN A 158 11.41 -2.53 0.99
C ASN A 158 11.65 -4.05 1.05
N SER A 159 11.81 -4.67 -0.13
CA SER A 159 12.01 -6.12 -0.27
C SER A 159 13.29 -6.63 0.40
N ARG A 160 14.37 -5.83 0.42
CA ARG A 160 15.63 -6.19 1.09
C ARG A 160 15.42 -6.30 2.61
N GLU A 161 14.88 -5.27 3.23
CA GLU A 161 14.59 -5.29 4.67
C GLU A 161 13.61 -6.40 5.05
N LEU A 162 12.62 -6.67 4.17
CA LEU A 162 11.70 -7.78 4.36
C LEU A 162 12.40 -9.14 4.30
N SER A 163 13.31 -9.35 3.34
CA SER A 163 14.08 -10.60 3.26
C SER A 163 14.99 -10.79 4.48
N GLU A 164 15.67 -9.76 4.94
CA GLU A 164 16.49 -9.78 6.15
C GLU A 164 15.65 -10.15 7.39
N PHE A 165 14.45 -9.54 7.50
CA PHE A 165 13.52 -9.88 8.57
C PHE A 165 13.09 -11.35 8.52
N ILE A 166 12.68 -11.84 7.35
CA ILE A 166 12.25 -13.25 7.16
C ILE A 166 13.40 -14.20 7.48
N ILE A 167 14.60 -13.91 6.97
CA ILE A 167 15.82 -14.71 7.21
C ILE A 167 16.12 -14.86 8.70
N LYS A 168 15.89 -13.81 9.47
CA LYS A 168 16.18 -13.76 10.90
C LYS A 168 15.08 -14.38 11.77
N ASN A 169 13.81 -14.30 11.36
CA ASN A 169 12.69 -14.54 12.28
C ASN A 169 11.77 -15.70 11.87
N ILE A 170 11.92 -16.23 10.65
CA ILE A 170 11.06 -17.32 10.15
C ILE A 170 11.90 -18.60 10.02
N ASP A 171 11.33 -19.72 10.47
CA ASP A 171 11.98 -21.02 10.36
C ASP A 171 12.13 -21.44 8.89
N ARG A 172 13.26 -22.06 8.54
CA ARG A 172 13.57 -22.47 7.17
C ARG A 172 12.70 -23.59 6.61
N ASP A 173 12.05 -24.35 7.51
CA ASP A 173 11.09 -25.41 7.14
C ASP A 173 9.76 -24.87 6.65
N LYS A 174 9.54 -23.54 6.78
CA LYS A 174 8.32 -22.87 6.33
C LYS A 174 8.38 -22.54 4.85
N LYS A 175 7.36 -22.96 4.13
CA LYS A 175 7.13 -22.50 2.76
C LYS A 175 6.56 -21.08 2.79
N LEU A 176 7.02 -20.25 1.86
CA LEU A 176 6.56 -18.88 1.68
C LEU A 176 5.71 -18.78 0.42
N LEU A 177 4.50 -18.30 0.56
CA LEU A 177 3.56 -18.03 -0.52
C LEU A 177 3.58 -16.53 -0.82
N ILE A 178 3.99 -16.12 -2.02
CA ILE A 178 4.25 -14.72 -2.35
C ILE A 178 3.44 -14.29 -3.57
N PRO A 179 2.23 -13.71 -3.38
CA PRO A 179 1.50 -13.07 -4.47
C PRO A 179 2.20 -11.77 -4.87
N ARG A 180 2.60 -11.67 -6.13
CA ARG A 180 3.35 -10.53 -6.67
C ARG A 180 2.50 -9.68 -7.61
N SER A 181 2.89 -8.42 -7.77
CA SER A 181 2.52 -7.62 -8.94
C SER A 181 3.18 -8.19 -10.20
N SER A 182 2.52 -8.06 -11.35
CA SER A 182 3.07 -8.45 -12.66
C SER A 182 4.42 -7.79 -12.98
N ILE A 183 4.62 -6.57 -12.48
CA ILE A 183 5.85 -5.77 -12.70
C ILE A 183 6.80 -5.79 -11.50
N ALA A 184 6.49 -6.54 -10.43
CA ALA A 184 7.35 -6.58 -9.25
C ALA A 184 8.70 -7.26 -9.58
N PRO A 185 9.84 -6.71 -9.12
CA PRO A 185 11.13 -7.37 -9.28
C PRO A 185 11.18 -8.67 -8.50
N THR A 186 12.06 -9.58 -8.91
CA THR A 186 12.27 -10.89 -8.26
C THR A 186 13.12 -10.81 -6.99
N THR A 187 13.59 -9.63 -6.62
CA THR A 187 14.55 -9.37 -5.52
C THR A 187 14.26 -10.15 -4.24
N LEU A 188 12.99 -10.21 -3.81
CA LEU A 188 12.63 -10.94 -2.59
C LEU A 188 12.85 -12.44 -2.75
N VAL A 189 12.46 -13.02 -3.88
CA VAL A 189 12.65 -14.44 -4.20
C VAL A 189 14.14 -14.75 -4.34
N ASP A 190 14.89 -13.89 -5.05
CA ASP A 190 16.33 -14.05 -5.30
C ASP A 190 17.15 -14.01 -4.01
N GLN A 191 16.69 -13.31 -2.99
CA GLN A 191 17.35 -13.25 -1.67
C GLN A 191 16.96 -14.40 -0.75
N LEU A 192 15.70 -14.84 -0.78
CA LEU A 192 15.20 -15.87 0.13
C LEU A 192 15.50 -17.29 -0.34
N SER A 193 15.53 -17.55 -1.66
CA SER A 193 15.83 -18.89 -2.20
C SER A 193 17.24 -19.36 -1.83
N PRO A 194 18.32 -18.57 -2.02
CA PRO A 194 19.66 -18.96 -1.58
C PRO A 194 19.79 -19.10 -0.06
N ALA A 195 18.90 -18.41 0.70
CA ALA A 195 18.85 -18.55 2.15
C ALA A 195 18.14 -19.83 2.63
N GLY A 196 17.72 -20.71 1.71
CA GLY A 196 17.15 -22.03 2.00
C GLY A 196 15.64 -22.07 2.22
N PHE A 197 14.90 -21.01 1.86
CA PHE A 197 13.44 -21.04 1.93
C PHE A 197 12.83 -21.72 0.70
N LEU A 198 11.78 -22.52 0.94
CA LEU A 198 10.90 -22.98 -0.13
C LEU A 198 9.90 -21.89 -0.46
N ILE A 199 9.89 -21.43 -1.72
CA ILE A 199 9.06 -20.31 -2.15
C ILE A 199 8.14 -20.77 -3.27
N GLU A 200 6.87 -20.42 -3.15
CA GLU A 200 5.92 -20.42 -4.24
C GLU A 200 5.49 -18.99 -4.50
N ASN A 201 5.70 -18.50 -5.71
CA ASN A 201 5.32 -17.15 -6.09
C ASN A 201 4.55 -17.17 -7.40
N TRP A 202 3.59 -16.23 -7.53
CA TRP A 202 2.76 -16.07 -8.73
C TRP A 202 2.37 -14.61 -8.92
N ILE A 203 1.81 -14.30 -10.07
CA ILE A 203 1.23 -12.98 -10.34
C ILE A 203 -0.15 -12.92 -9.66
N GLY A 204 -0.21 -12.36 -8.46
CA GLY A 204 -1.46 -12.20 -7.70
C GLY A 204 -2.32 -11.05 -8.18
N TYR A 205 -1.74 -10.10 -8.93
CA TYR A 205 -2.44 -8.96 -9.55
C TYR A 205 -1.62 -8.32 -10.66
N GLU A 206 -2.31 -7.77 -11.63
CA GLU A 206 -1.69 -6.94 -12.66
C GLU A 206 -1.59 -5.49 -12.22
N ASN A 207 -0.51 -4.86 -12.65
CA ASN A 207 -0.28 -3.42 -12.54
C ASN A 207 -0.06 -2.93 -13.98
N LYS A 208 -1.03 -2.16 -14.48
CA LYS A 208 -1.06 -1.66 -15.85
C LYS A 208 -0.95 -0.14 -15.85
N ALA A 209 -0.25 0.41 -16.84
CA ALA A 209 -0.34 1.83 -17.10
C ALA A 209 -1.77 2.19 -17.51
N LYS A 210 -2.27 3.28 -16.98
CA LYS A 210 -3.58 3.85 -17.33
C LYS A 210 -3.33 5.10 -18.15
N GLN A 211 -3.99 5.19 -19.32
CA GLN A 211 -3.99 6.40 -20.11
C GLN A 211 -4.82 7.48 -19.41
N VAL A 212 -4.25 8.65 -19.25
CA VAL A 212 -4.88 9.80 -18.61
C VAL A 212 -4.58 11.06 -19.40
N GLU A 213 -5.53 11.99 -19.39
CA GLU A 213 -5.38 13.27 -20.06
C GLU A 213 -4.57 14.23 -19.17
N GLN A 214 -3.81 15.12 -19.84
CA GLN A 214 -3.10 16.20 -19.17
C GLN A 214 -4.10 17.09 -18.41
N GLN A 215 -3.78 17.37 -17.15
CA GLN A 215 -4.49 18.35 -16.35
C GLN A 215 -3.69 19.65 -16.28
N GLU A 216 -4.38 20.75 -16.05
CA GLU A 216 -3.73 22.03 -15.77
C GLU A 216 -3.14 22.01 -14.36
N PHE A 217 -1.88 22.42 -14.27
CA PHE A 217 -1.13 22.53 -13.03
C PHE A 217 -0.64 23.98 -12.89
N MET A 218 -0.57 24.43 -11.64
CA MET A 218 0.14 25.65 -11.30
C MET A 218 1.62 25.34 -11.07
N GLU A 219 2.49 26.32 -11.27
CA GLU A 219 3.93 26.15 -11.01
C GLU A 219 4.20 25.76 -9.55
N GLU A 220 3.36 26.24 -8.64
CA GLU A 220 3.45 25.99 -7.20
C GLU A 220 2.78 24.65 -6.77
N ASP A 221 2.13 23.92 -7.65
CA ASP A 221 1.59 22.60 -7.33
C ASP A 221 2.71 21.61 -7.01
N VAL A 222 2.37 20.57 -6.26
CA VAL A 222 3.33 19.55 -5.82
C VAL A 222 2.87 18.18 -6.30
N LEU A 223 3.70 17.50 -7.09
CA LEU A 223 3.40 16.15 -7.56
C LEU A 223 3.83 15.10 -6.53
N LEU A 224 2.87 14.34 -6.00
CA LEU A 224 3.10 13.21 -5.12
C LEU A 224 3.11 11.91 -5.94
N ILE A 225 4.30 11.36 -6.17
CA ILE A 225 4.48 10.07 -6.85
C ILE A 225 4.54 8.94 -5.83
N SER A 226 3.58 8.03 -5.89
CA SER A 226 3.38 6.97 -4.89
C SER A 226 4.25 5.74 -5.08
N SER A 227 4.76 5.48 -6.30
CA SER A 227 5.57 4.30 -6.62
C SER A 227 6.39 4.49 -7.89
N SER A 228 7.42 3.64 -8.09
CA SER A 228 8.22 3.60 -9.33
C SER A 228 7.35 3.38 -10.57
N SER A 229 6.36 2.49 -10.50
CA SER A 229 5.43 2.27 -11.62
C SER A 229 4.60 3.49 -11.96
N SER A 230 4.18 4.26 -10.95
CA SER A 230 3.46 5.52 -11.19
C SER A 230 4.36 6.59 -11.82
N ALA A 231 5.66 6.62 -11.49
CA ALA A 231 6.62 7.53 -12.13
C ALA A 231 6.78 7.18 -13.63
N ILE A 232 6.97 5.90 -13.93
CA ILE A 232 7.09 5.42 -15.32
C ILE A 232 5.82 5.75 -16.11
N SER A 233 4.65 5.37 -15.58
CA SER A 233 3.37 5.64 -16.25
C SER A 233 3.08 7.14 -16.42
N TRP A 234 3.51 7.99 -15.49
CA TRP A 234 3.41 9.44 -15.65
C TRP A 234 4.20 9.93 -16.87
N ALA A 235 5.47 9.47 -16.98
CA ALA A 235 6.33 9.82 -18.09
C ALA A 235 5.82 9.24 -19.43
N GLU A 236 5.35 7.99 -19.45
CA GLU A 236 4.79 7.33 -20.64
C GLU A 236 3.51 8.00 -21.15
N ASN A 237 2.71 8.58 -20.26
CA ASN A 237 1.56 9.40 -20.63
C ASN A 237 1.95 10.80 -21.14
N GLY A 238 3.23 11.19 -21.07
CA GLY A 238 3.72 12.51 -21.47
C GLY A 238 3.16 13.66 -20.63
N LEU A 239 2.75 13.37 -19.37
CA LEU A 239 2.13 14.35 -18.48
C LEU A 239 3.17 15.35 -17.98
N ILE A 240 2.93 16.64 -18.14
CA ILE A 240 3.79 17.69 -17.57
C ILE A 240 3.81 17.54 -16.05
N ALA A 241 4.99 17.64 -15.43
CA ALA A 241 5.16 17.60 -13.99
C ALA A 241 5.40 19.02 -13.43
N PRO A 242 4.85 19.32 -12.25
CA PRO A 242 5.25 20.52 -11.49
C PRO A 242 6.73 20.46 -11.11
N ASN A 243 7.33 21.64 -10.79
CA ASN A 243 8.73 21.72 -10.40
C ASN A 243 9.07 20.95 -9.12
N GLU A 244 8.11 20.81 -8.22
CA GLU A 244 8.29 20.10 -6.95
C GLU A 244 7.65 18.70 -7.02
N ILE A 245 8.48 17.69 -6.79
CA ILE A 245 8.05 16.28 -6.73
C ILE A 245 8.38 15.68 -5.37
N ILE A 246 7.41 15.02 -4.76
CA ILE A 246 7.58 14.25 -3.54
C ILE A 246 7.36 12.77 -3.84
N CYS A 247 8.17 11.91 -3.29
CA CYS A 247 7.98 10.48 -3.37
C CYS A 247 8.02 9.81 -1.98
N MET A 248 7.46 8.60 -1.90
CA MET A 248 7.31 7.88 -0.63
C MET A 248 8.52 7.00 -0.26
N GLY A 249 9.50 6.85 -1.15
CA GLY A 249 10.65 5.99 -0.88
C GLY A 249 11.82 6.18 -1.85
N SER A 250 12.99 5.66 -1.47
CA SER A 250 14.23 5.78 -2.23
C SER A 250 14.14 5.18 -3.63
N ASN A 251 13.56 3.99 -3.77
CA ASN A 251 13.41 3.34 -5.08
C ASN A 251 12.57 4.20 -6.05
N THR A 252 11.52 4.84 -5.55
CA THR A 252 10.70 5.75 -6.36
C THR A 252 11.52 6.98 -6.76
N LYS A 253 12.31 7.55 -5.84
CA LYS A 253 13.19 8.67 -6.15
C LYS A 253 14.22 8.30 -7.22
N GLU A 254 14.88 7.15 -7.08
CA GLU A 254 15.85 6.65 -8.06
C GLU A 254 15.22 6.49 -9.44
N THR A 255 14.00 5.94 -9.49
CA THR A 255 13.25 5.82 -10.76
C THR A 255 12.95 7.20 -11.36
N ILE A 256 12.45 8.16 -10.57
CA ILE A 256 12.16 9.52 -11.05
C ILE A 256 13.43 10.16 -11.63
N LEU A 257 14.55 10.07 -10.91
CA LEU A 257 15.83 10.66 -11.33
C LEU A 257 16.45 9.98 -12.56
N SER A 258 16.06 8.73 -12.87
CA SER A 258 16.52 8.01 -14.06
C SER A 258 15.70 8.33 -15.33
N LEU A 259 14.57 9.01 -15.20
CA LEU A 259 13.68 9.34 -16.31
C LEU A 259 13.94 10.79 -16.76
N GLU A 260 14.36 10.96 -18.02
CA GLU A 260 14.60 12.29 -18.61
C GLU A 260 13.40 13.23 -18.50
N HIS A 261 12.21 12.66 -18.44
CA HIS A 261 10.93 13.37 -18.31
C HIS A 261 10.87 14.31 -17.09
N PHE A 262 11.58 13.98 -16.02
CA PHE A 262 11.60 14.77 -14.78
C PHE A 262 12.88 15.62 -14.62
N ASN A 263 13.66 15.80 -15.69
CA ASN A 263 14.84 16.64 -15.64
C ASN A 263 14.49 18.07 -15.25
N GLY A 264 15.20 18.61 -14.27
CA GLY A 264 14.98 19.94 -13.74
C GLY A 264 13.99 20.02 -12.56
N CYS A 265 13.25 18.95 -12.28
CA CYS A 265 12.36 18.90 -11.12
C CYS A 265 13.16 18.71 -9.82
N ASN A 266 12.70 19.34 -8.75
CA ASN A 266 13.23 19.14 -7.40
C ASN A 266 12.54 17.93 -6.74
N VAL A 267 13.30 16.86 -6.47
CA VAL A 267 12.75 15.59 -5.99
C VAL A 267 13.12 15.33 -4.53
N SER A 268 12.12 15.29 -3.66
CA SER A 268 12.28 15.00 -2.23
C SER A 268 11.59 13.68 -1.81
N ILE A 269 12.07 13.09 -0.72
CA ILE A 269 11.48 11.89 -0.12
C ILE A 269 10.76 12.31 1.16
N LEU A 270 9.53 11.84 1.36
CA LEU A 270 8.83 11.97 2.63
C LEU A 270 9.55 11.17 3.73
N LYS A 271 9.55 11.68 4.95
CA LYS A 271 10.10 10.97 6.12
C LYS A 271 9.42 9.63 6.39
N GLY A 272 8.19 9.48 5.91
CA GLY A 272 7.42 8.23 6.00
C GLY A 272 6.13 8.30 5.17
N PRO A 273 5.48 7.16 4.93
CA PRO A 273 4.32 7.06 4.04
C PRO A 273 2.99 7.36 4.76
N THR A 274 2.94 8.41 5.58
CA THR A 274 1.73 8.79 6.31
C THR A 274 1.26 10.20 5.97
N THR A 275 -0.02 10.48 6.22
CA THR A 275 -0.64 11.79 5.95
C THR A 275 -0.01 12.90 6.78
N GLU A 276 0.44 12.58 8.01
CA GLU A 276 1.10 13.52 8.91
C GLU A 276 2.37 14.09 8.28
N TYR A 277 3.18 13.26 7.60
CA TYR A 277 4.38 13.72 6.91
C TYR A 277 4.08 14.56 5.66
N LEU A 278 2.95 14.34 4.99
CA LEU A 278 2.48 15.22 3.92
C LEU A 278 2.10 16.60 4.47
N ILE A 279 1.37 16.63 5.58
CA ILE A 279 0.98 17.89 6.26
C ILE A 279 2.23 18.63 6.77
N GLU A 280 3.17 17.90 7.40
CA GLU A 280 4.44 18.46 7.89
C GLU A 280 5.23 19.10 6.74
N TRP A 281 5.41 18.33 5.64
CA TRP A 281 6.13 18.81 4.46
C TRP A 281 5.48 20.07 3.88
N TRP A 282 4.15 20.07 3.71
CA TRP A 282 3.40 21.22 3.20
C TRP A 282 3.62 22.46 4.07
N ASN A 283 3.45 22.31 5.37
CA ASN A 283 3.60 23.40 6.32
C ASN A 283 5.03 23.98 6.36
N GLN A 284 6.05 23.13 6.18
CA GLN A 284 7.46 23.58 6.15
C GLN A 284 7.82 24.31 4.87
N ASN A 285 7.29 23.88 3.72
CA ASN A 285 7.73 24.38 2.42
C ASN A 285 6.79 25.43 1.80
N ARG A 286 5.54 25.54 2.29
CA ARG A 286 4.55 26.49 1.77
C ARG A 286 4.23 27.64 2.71
N ARG A 287 4.55 27.56 3.99
CA ARG A 287 4.45 28.69 4.91
C ARG A 287 5.60 29.70 4.80
N ASN A 288 6.72 29.30 4.21
CA ASN A 288 7.91 30.16 4.04
C ASN A 288 7.87 31.00 2.75
N GLY A 289 6.77 30.94 2.00
CA GLY A 289 6.54 31.71 0.78
C GLY A 289 5.65 32.94 0.98
N LYS A 290 5.79 33.62 2.13
CA LYS A 290 5.22 34.98 2.36
C LYS A 290 6.31 35.96 2.65
#